data_081027bac63742d820173936f2b9a16a
#
_entry.id   081027bac63742d820173936f2b9a16a
#
_cell.length_a   1.000
_cell.length_b   1.000
_cell.length_c   1.000
_cell.angle_alpha   90.00
_cell.angle_beta   90.00
_cell.angle_gamma   90.00
#
_symmetry.space_group_name_H-M   'P 1'
#
loop_
_entity.id
_entity.type
_entity.pdbx_description
1 polymer ?
#
loop_
_entity_poly.entity_id
_entity_poly.type
_entity_poly.pdbx_seq_one_letter_code
_entity_poly.pdbx_strand_id
1 'polypeptide(L)'
;MTKLVILGRKNQTGNYETFFRKLPARTVTTLVPGEVISCDALILPGGGDITPAFFGEKNKGSRTVDTELDILQFQALDIAIAAGIPVIGICKGMQVINVAFGGTILQDMPADQLHSMPAGDAFHSSIMTEDSRLFKYFPAKMRVNSAHHQRIDRLGQHLRIIQVCPDDGCPEALEHDELPILGLQWHPERLPDPAGLPLLSLLASYF
;
A
#
# COMPACT_ATOMS: atom_id res chain seq x y z
N MET A 1 6.13 -23.47 -6.48
CA MET A 1 6.40 -22.22 -7.24
C MET A 1 5.64 -21.11 -6.53
N THR A 2 6.33 -20.13 -6.06
CA THR A 2 5.76 -18.99 -5.33
C THR A 2 4.65 -18.31 -6.15
N LYS A 3 3.52 -18.02 -5.51
CA LYS A 3 2.34 -17.38 -6.11
C LYS A 3 2.04 -16.07 -5.39
N LEU A 4 2.01 -14.97 -6.12
CA LEU A 4 1.54 -13.66 -5.65
C LEU A 4 0.13 -13.41 -6.18
N VAL A 5 -0.76 -12.92 -5.31
CA VAL A 5 -2.09 -12.47 -5.72
C VAL A 5 -2.16 -10.96 -5.61
N ILE A 6 -2.53 -10.28 -6.70
CA ILE A 6 -2.89 -8.87 -6.73
C ILE A 6 -4.42 -8.78 -6.73
N LEU A 7 -5.02 -8.25 -5.67
CA LEU A 7 -6.46 -8.06 -5.62
C LEU A 7 -6.86 -6.72 -6.22
N GLY A 8 -7.17 -6.74 -7.51
CA GLY A 8 -7.46 -5.52 -8.26
C GLY A 8 -8.02 -5.78 -9.64
N ARG A 9 -8.46 -4.71 -10.30
CA ARG A 9 -8.99 -4.77 -11.68
C ARG A 9 -7.82 -4.88 -12.67
N LYS A 10 -7.85 -5.87 -13.56
CA LYS A 10 -6.77 -6.16 -14.54
C LYS A 10 -6.36 -4.95 -15.38
N ASN A 11 -7.29 -4.08 -15.71
CA ASN A 11 -7.02 -2.87 -16.49
C ASN A 11 -6.31 -1.76 -15.68
N GLN A 12 -6.10 -1.95 -14.36
CA GLN A 12 -5.49 -0.99 -13.45
C GLN A 12 -4.21 -1.53 -12.77
N THR A 13 -3.84 -2.78 -13.00
CA THR A 13 -2.76 -3.47 -12.28
C THR A 13 -1.53 -3.81 -13.12
N GLY A 14 -1.47 -3.38 -14.37
CA GLY A 14 -0.39 -3.76 -15.29
C GLY A 14 1.02 -3.36 -14.86
N ASN A 15 1.18 -2.18 -14.21
CA ASN A 15 2.45 -1.74 -13.63
C ASN A 15 2.89 -2.62 -12.44
N TYR A 16 1.96 -3.01 -11.56
CA TYR A 16 2.20 -3.94 -10.45
C TYR A 16 2.61 -5.31 -10.97
N GLU A 17 1.87 -5.85 -11.94
CA GLU A 17 2.22 -7.13 -12.56
C GLU A 17 3.62 -7.10 -13.18
N THR A 18 3.96 -6.01 -13.88
CA THR A 18 5.29 -5.83 -14.47
C THR A 18 6.38 -5.77 -13.40
N PHE A 19 6.13 -5.05 -12.31
CA PHE A 19 7.06 -4.92 -11.21
C PHE A 19 7.30 -6.27 -10.50
N PHE A 20 6.24 -6.94 -10.08
CA PHE A 20 6.35 -8.20 -9.33
C PHE A 20 6.80 -9.40 -10.17
N ARG A 21 6.67 -9.37 -11.53
CA ARG A 21 7.30 -10.37 -12.42
C ARG A 21 8.82 -10.42 -12.36
N LYS A 22 9.47 -9.41 -11.78
CA LYS A 22 10.92 -9.43 -11.53
C LYS A 22 11.31 -10.42 -10.42
N LEU A 23 10.34 -10.91 -9.63
CA LEU A 23 10.52 -12.05 -8.72
C LEU A 23 10.35 -13.38 -9.48
N PRO A 24 11.02 -14.47 -9.05
CA PRO A 24 10.79 -15.83 -9.56
C PRO A 24 9.46 -16.40 -9.02
N ALA A 25 8.36 -15.67 -9.24
CA ALA A 25 7.04 -15.98 -8.72
C ALA A 25 5.97 -15.84 -9.81
N ARG A 26 4.91 -16.64 -9.72
CA ARG A 26 3.72 -16.46 -10.55
C ARG A 26 2.86 -15.34 -9.96
N THR A 27 2.64 -14.26 -10.69
CA THR A 27 1.73 -13.18 -10.31
C THR A 27 0.37 -13.38 -10.96
N VAL A 28 -0.70 -13.28 -10.17
CA VAL A 28 -2.10 -13.43 -10.60
C VAL A 28 -2.90 -12.22 -10.15
N THR A 29 -3.53 -11.52 -11.09
CA THR A 29 -4.52 -10.46 -10.77
C THR A 29 -5.91 -11.05 -10.78
N THR A 30 -6.67 -10.82 -9.71
CA THR A 30 -8.03 -11.35 -9.53
C THR A 30 -8.94 -10.39 -8.78
N LEU A 31 -10.24 -10.59 -8.90
CA LEU A 31 -11.30 -10.00 -8.07
C LEU A 31 -11.97 -11.04 -7.15
N VAL A 32 -11.36 -12.23 -7.02
CA VAL A 32 -11.90 -13.33 -6.19
C VAL A 32 -11.08 -13.42 -4.90
N PRO A 33 -11.57 -12.89 -3.75
CA PRO A 33 -10.82 -12.88 -2.47
C PRO A 33 -10.39 -14.28 -2.03
N GLY A 34 -11.19 -15.31 -2.29
CA GLY A 34 -10.88 -16.69 -1.93
C GLY A 34 -9.60 -17.26 -2.56
N GLU A 35 -9.10 -16.68 -3.66
CA GLU A 35 -7.82 -17.09 -4.25
C GLU A 35 -6.61 -16.78 -3.37
N VAL A 36 -6.75 -15.86 -2.40
CA VAL A 36 -5.71 -15.48 -1.44
C VAL A 36 -5.27 -16.64 -0.58
N ILE A 37 -6.19 -17.54 -0.19
CA ILE A 37 -5.86 -18.68 0.69
C ILE A 37 -4.78 -19.60 0.11
N SER A 38 -4.53 -19.55 -1.19
CA SER A 38 -3.56 -20.37 -1.90
C SER A 38 -2.36 -19.59 -2.43
N CYS A 39 -2.12 -18.38 -1.94
CA CYS A 39 -0.95 -17.58 -2.33
C CYS A 39 0.09 -17.49 -1.20
N ASP A 40 1.30 -17.13 -1.58
CA ASP A 40 2.41 -16.90 -0.66
C ASP A 40 2.51 -15.43 -0.24
N ALA A 41 1.88 -14.51 -0.98
CA ALA A 41 1.68 -13.12 -0.54
C ALA A 41 0.51 -12.46 -1.28
N LEU A 42 -0.18 -11.54 -0.58
CA LEU A 42 -1.22 -10.67 -1.09
C LEU A 42 -0.66 -9.27 -1.38
N ILE A 43 -0.98 -8.75 -2.56
CA ILE A 43 -0.71 -7.36 -2.94
C ILE A 43 -2.05 -6.62 -3.03
N LEU A 44 -2.19 -5.57 -2.25
CA LEU A 44 -3.28 -4.60 -2.36
C LEU A 44 -2.76 -3.40 -3.16
N PRO A 45 -3.16 -3.22 -4.42
CA PRO A 45 -2.65 -2.16 -5.28
C PRO A 45 -3.25 -0.80 -4.92
N GLY A 46 -2.64 0.26 -5.45
CA GLY A 46 -3.23 1.60 -5.49
C GLY A 46 -4.46 1.69 -6.38
N GLY A 47 -5.15 2.80 -6.31
CA GLY A 47 -6.38 3.05 -7.06
C GLY A 47 -7.01 4.38 -6.69
N GLY A 48 -8.31 4.50 -6.90
CA GLY A 48 -9.12 5.60 -6.37
C GLY A 48 -9.25 5.52 -4.84
N ASP A 49 -10.05 6.40 -4.28
CA ASP A 49 -10.19 6.56 -2.84
C ASP A 49 -11.06 5.46 -2.21
N ILE A 50 -10.85 5.20 -0.92
CA ILE A 50 -11.69 4.28 -0.16
C ILE A 50 -13.06 4.93 0.09
N THR A 51 -14.13 4.13 0.02
CA THR A 51 -15.48 4.52 0.40
C THR A 51 -15.51 5.00 1.85
N PRO A 52 -15.84 6.27 2.13
CA PRO A 52 -15.73 6.84 3.48
C PRO A 52 -16.55 6.13 4.55
N ALA A 53 -17.63 5.46 4.17
CA ALA A 53 -18.45 4.67 5.10
C ALA A 53 -17.68 3.54 5.80
N PHE A 54 -16.60 3.01 5.21
CA PHE A 54 -15.78 1.96 5.82
C PHE A 54 -14.95 2.44 7.02
N PHE A 55 -14.69 3.76 7.12
CA PHE A 55 -14.07 4.34 8.31
C PHE A 55 -15.00 5.27 9.09
N GLY A 56 -16.35 5.08 8.92
CA GLY A 56 -17.38 5.73 9.72
C GLY A 56 -17.67 7.18 9.37
N GLU A 57 -17.27 7.64 8.18
CA GLU A 57 -17.41 9.03 7.77
C GLU A 57 -18.36 9.21 6.57
N LYS A 58 -18.86 10.45 6.41
CA LYS A 58 -19.45 10.90 5.15
C LYS A 58 -18.37 11.32 4.18
N ASN A 59 -18.68 11.32 2.87
CA ASN A 59 -17.75 11.84 1.88
C ASN A 59 -17.55 13.36 2.09
N LYS A 60 -16.28 13.76 2.27
CA LYS A 60 -15.84 15.15 2.48
C LYS A 60 -14.69 15.53 1.50
N GLY A 61 -14.52 14.75 0.41
CA GLY A 61 -13.45 14.99 -0.56
C GLY A 61 -12.94 13.75 -1.28
N SER A 62 -13.42 12.55 -0.90
CA SER A 62 -13.05 11.31 -1.59
C SER A 62 -13.60 11.30 -3.02
N ARG A 63 -12.75 10.85 -3.96
CA ARG A 63 -12.96 10.87 -5.42
C ARG A 63 -12.74 9.47 -6.00
N THR A 64 -13.37 9.20 -7.14
CA THR A 64 -13.15 7.94 -7.90
C THR A 64 -13.30 6.68 -7.04
N VAL A 65 -14.32 6.68 -6.18
CA VAL A 65 -14.60 5.59 -5.23
C VAL A 65 -15.11 4.35 -5.98
N ASP A 66 -14.56 3.18 -5.65
CA ASP A 66 -14.99 1.85 -6.15
C ASP A 66 -15.34 0.97 -4.94
N THR A 67 -16.58 1.10 -4.45
CA THR A 67 -17.05 0.40 -3.25
C THR A 67 -17.03 -1.13 -3.40
N GLU A 68 -17.26 -1.66 -4.61
CA GLU A 68 -17.17 -3.10 -4.86
C GLU A 68 -15.75 -3.59 -4.66
N LEU A 69 -14.76 -2.90 -5.25
CA LEU A 69 -13.35 -3.24 -5.07
C LEU A 69 -12.90 -3.11 -3.62
N ASP A 70 -13.38 -2.07 -2.90
CA ASP A 70 -13.08 -1.89 -1.49
C ASP A 70 -13.51 -3.12 -0.67
N ILE A 71 -14.76 -3.58 -0.86
CA ILE A 71 -15.29 -4.78 -0.19
C ILE A 71 -14.40 -6.00 -0.48
N LEU A 72 -14.04 -6.21 -1.74
CA LEU A 72 -13.21 -7.35 -2.14
C LEU A 72 -11.79 -7.26 -1.54
N GLN A 73 -11.21 -6.06 -1.46
CA GLN A 73 -9.90 -5.84 -0.84
C GLN A 73 -9.93 -6.10 0.67
N PHE A 74 -10.97 -5.66 1.39
CA PHE A 74 -11.15 -5.97 2.81
C PHE A 74 -11.31 -7.48 3.04
N GLN A 75 -12.16 -8.16 2.26
CA GLN A 75 -12.33 -9.61 2.36
C GLN A 75 -11.03 -10.38 2.11
N ALA A 76 -10.24 -9.96 1.12
CA ALA A 76 -8.94 -10.56 0.82
C ALA A 76 -7.94 -10.35 1.96
N LEU A 77 -7.93 -9.16 2.55
CA LEU A 77 -7.08 -8.84 3.69
C LEU A 77 -7.46 -9.68 4.91
N ASP A 78 -8.75 -9.84 5.21
CA ASP A 78 -9.24 -10.69 6.30
C ASP A 78 -8.79 -12.15 6.13
N ILE A 79 -8.85 -12.68 4.89
CA ILE A 79 -8.37 -14.04 4.60
C ILE A 79 -6.85 -14.13 4.80
N ALA A 80 -6.09 -13.14 4.34
CA ALA A 80 -4.63 -13.10 4.51
C ALA A 80 -4.24 -13.02 5.99
N ILE A 81 -4.89 -12.18 6.78
CA ILE A 81 -4.68 -12.06 8.23
C ILE A 81 -4.94 -13.40 8.92
N ALA A 82 -6.10 -14.01 8.65
CA ALA A 82 -6.48 -15.28 9.30
C ALA A 82 -5.53 -16.43 8.94
N ALA A 83 -4.93 -16.40 7.76
CA ALA A 83 -3.99 -17.41 7.28
C ALA A 83 -2.51 -17.08 7.55
N GLY A 84 -2.19 -15.93 8.12
CA GLY A 84 -0.81 -15.46 8.34
C GLY A 84 -0.03 -15.18 7.05
N ILE A 85 -0.75 -14.91 5.95
CA ILE A 85 -0.16 -14.62 4.63
C ILE A 85 0.42 -13.19 4.62
N PRO A 86 1.66 -13.01 4.15
CA PRO A 86 2.25 -11.68 3.97
C PRO A 86 1.41 -10.75 3.09
N VAL A 87 1.28 -9.48 3.50
CA VAL A 87 0.52 -8.46 2.77
C VAL A 87 1.38 -7.25 2.48
N ILE A 88 1.37 -6.80 1.23
CA ILE A 88 1.93 -5.51 0.80
C ILE A 88 0.79 -4.63 0.28
N GLY A 89 0.52 -3.53 0.97
CA GLY A 89 -0.40 -2.48 0.50
C GLY A 89 0.35 -1.32 -0.13
N ILE A 90 -0.06 -0.86 -1.32
CA ILE A 90 0.57 0.26 -2.03
C ILE A 90 -0.46 1.36 -2.23
N CYS A 91 -0.15 2.59 -1.83
CA CYS A 91 -1.00 3.77 -1.91
C CYS A 91 -2.37 3.52 -1.27
N LYS A 92 -3.45 3.38 -2.02
CA LYS A 92 -4.76 2.97 -1.51
C LYS A 92 -4.68 1.67 -0.69
N GLY A 93 -3.84 0.70 -1.10
CA GLY A 93 -3.66 -0.56 -0.36
C GLY A 93 -3.13 -0.36 1.07
N MET A 94 -2.23 0.61 1.31
CA MET A 94 -1.82 1.02 2.66
C MET A 94 -3.00 1.59 3.46
N GLN A 95 -3.83 2.38 2.81
CA GLN A 95 -5.01 2.98 3.43
C GLN A 95 -6.06 1.91 3.78
N VAL A 96 -6.27 0.91 2.91
CA VAL A 96 -7.13 -0.26 3.18
C VAL A 96 -6.65 -1.00 4.43
N ILE A 97 -5.34 -1.24 4.57
CA ILE A 97 -4.76 -1.83 5.78
C ILE A 97 -5.10 -0.97 7.00
N ASN A 98 -4.84 0.35 6.94
CA ASN A 98 -5.13 1.23 8.07
C ASN A 98 -6.59 1.18 8.51
N VAL A 99 -7.53 1.24 7.56
CA VAL A 99 -8.97 1.20 7.84
C VAL A 99 -9.41 -0.15 8.40
N ALA A 100 -8.87 -1.27 7.90
CA ALA A 100 -9.17 -2.61 8.41
C ALA A 100 -8.78 -2.77 9.88
N PHE A 101 -7.73 -2.10 10.33
CA PHE A 101 -7.31 -2.06 11.73
C PHE A 101 -7.96 -0.91 12.54
N GLY A 102 -9.04 -0.30 12.03
CA GLY A 102 -9.85 0.70 12.72
C GLY A 102 -9.33 2.14 12.63
N GLY A 103 -8.40 2.42 11.73
CA GLY A 103 -7.92 3.76 11.42
C GLY A 103 -8.88 4.57 10.56
N THR A 104 -8.55 5.85 10.33
CA THR A 104 -9.31 6.77 9.48
C THR A 104 -8.42 7.42 8.42
N ILE A 105 -9.04 8.06 7.42
CA ILE A 105 -8.37 8.71 6.31
C ILE A 105 -8.75 10.18 6.28
N LEU A 106 -7.77 11.07 6.19
CA LEU A 106 -7.98 12.46 5.79
C LEU A 106 -8.30 12.47 4.30
N GLN A 107 -9.57 12.75 3.96
CA GLN A 107 -10.13 12.53 2.63
C GLN A 107 -9.64 13.49 1.56
N ASP A 108 -9.14 14.67 1.93
CA ASP A 108 -8.58 15.65 1.01
C ASP A 108 -7.57 16.53 1.76
N MET A 109 -6.30 16.40 1.41
CA MET A 109 -5.24 17.26 1.93
C MET A 109 -5.34 18.64 1.27
N PRO A 110 -4.85 19.71 1.93
CA PRO A 110 -4.67 20.99 1.26
C PRO A 110 -3.91 20.81 -0.05
N ALA A 111 -4.37 21.49 -1.09
CA ALA A 111 -3.75 21.41 -2.41
C ALA A 111 -2.31 21.98 -2.34
N ASP A 112 -1.34 21.11 -2.22
CA ASP A 112 0.07 21.40 -2.40
C ASP A 112 0.65 20.51 -3.50
N GLN A 113 1.81 20.87 -4.01
CA GLN A 113 2.49 20.08 -5.04
C GLN A 113 3.41 19.01 -4.45
N LEU A 114 3.38 18.82 -3.12
CA LEU A 114 4.27 17.89 -2.44
C LEU A 114 3.87 16.43 -2.70
N HIS A 115 2.56 16.15 -2.63
CA HIS A 115 2.03 14.78 -2.75
C HIS A 115 1.24 14.53 -4.03
N SER A 116 0.94 15.59 -4.80
CA SER A 116 0.16 15.47 -6.04
C SER A 116 0.54 16.55 -7.03
N MET A 117 0.69 16.19 -8.29
CA MET A 117 0.91 17.11 -9.39
C MET A 117 -0.18 16.93 -10.45
N PRO A 118 -0.48 17.96 -11.25
CA PRO A 118 -1.46 17.87 -12.34
C PRO A 118 -1.13 16.80 -13.39
N ALA A 119 0.16 16.47 -13.55
CA ALA A 119 0.62 15.43 -14.46
C ALA A 119 1.84 14.71 -13.88
N GLY A 120 1.77 13.38 -13.84
CA GLY A 120 2.85 12.52 -13.32
C GLY A 120 2.90 12.45 -11.80
N ASP A 121 3.98 11.87 -11.29
CA ASP A 121 4.24 11.74 -9.86
C ASP A 121 4.98 12.98 -9.33
N ALA A 122 4.58 13.48 -8.16
CA ALA A 122 5.40 14.36 -7.35
C ALA A 122 6.55 13.57 -6.72
N PHE A 123 7.59 14.24 -6.24
CA PHE A 123 8.72 13.60 -5.54
C PHE A 123 9.12 14.44 -4.33
N HIS A 124 9.17 13.81 -3.16
CA HIS A 124 9.60 14.44 -1.92
C HIS A 124 10.57 13.56 -1.12
N SER A 125 11.19 14.13 -0.10
CA SER A 125 12.03 13.39 0.83
C SER A 125 11.18 12.58 1.79
N SER A 126 11.69 11.44 2.23
CA SER A 126 11.10 10.65 3.31
C SER A 126 12.18 10.15 4.27
N ILE A 127 11.80 9.99 5.54
CA ILE A 127 12.67 9.50 6.62
C ILE A 127 12.05 8.25 7.22
N MET A 128 12.86 7.20 7.33
CA MET A 128 12.47 5.89 7.84
C MET A 128 13.04 5.64 9.23
N THR A 129 12.30 4.93 10.09
CA THR A 129 12.77 4.49 11.40
C THR A 129 13.72 3.29 11.28
N GLU A 130 14.79 3.30 12.09
CA GLU A 130 15.86 2.29 12.00
C GLU A 130 15.42 0.88 12.44
N ASP A 131 14.37 0.79 13.25
CA ASP A 131 13.81 -0.48 13.74
C ASP A 131 12.75 -1.09 12.82
N SER A 132 12.48 -0.48 11.66
CA SER A 132 11.50 -0.97 10.70
C SER A 132 12.03 -2.15 9.86
N ARG A 133 11.10 -3.00 9.39
CA ARG A 133 11.43 -4.09 8.44
C ARG A 133 12.02 -3.57 7.13
N LEU A 134 11.61 -2.36 6.71
CA LEU A 134 12.13 -1.73 5.49
C LEU A 134 13.58 -1.27 5.60
N PHE A 135 14.05 -0.92 6.81
CA PHE A 135 15.36 -0.32 7.02
C PHE A 135 16.53 -1.20 6.55
N LYS A 136 16.34 -2.53 6.53
CA LYS A 136 17.34 -3.48 6.01
C LYS A 136 17.52 -3.41 4.50
N TYR A 137 16.53 -2.85 3.80
CA TYR A 137 16.45 -2.88 2.34
C TYR A 137 16.56 -1.50 1.71
N PHE A 138 16.14 -0.46 2.41
CA PHE A 138 16.12 0.92 1.93
C PHE A 138 16.96 1.83 2.84
N PRO A 139 17.54 2.91 2.30
CA PRO A 139 18.27 3.88 3.13
C PRO A 139 17.32 4.65 4.06
N ALA A 140 17.82 5.06 5.23
CA ALA A 140 17.07 5.84 6.22
C ALA A 140 16.42 7.12 5.64
N LYS A 141 17.09 7.74 4.66
CA LYS A 141 16.58 8.91 3.94
C LYS A 141 16.56 8.59 2.45
N MET A 142 15.42 8.79 1.81
CA MET A 142 15.26 8.57 0.38
C MET A 142 14.25 9.55 -0.22
N ARG A 143 14.28 9.70 -1.55
CA ARG A 143 13.18 10.34 -2.27
C ARG A 143 12.19 9.29 -2.70
N VAL A 144 10.92 9.57 -2.47
CA VAL A 144 9.79 8.74 -2.90
C VAL A 144 8.94 9.52 -3.90
N ASN A 145 8.27 8.79 -4.77
CA ASN A 145 7.25 9.34 -5.66
C ASN A 145 5.89 9.40 -4.93
N SER A 146 5.03 10.30 -5.35
CA SER A 146 3.77 10.57 -4.67
C SER A 146 2.70 10.97 -5.70
N ALA A 147 1.51 10.38 -5.59
CA ALA A 147 0.37 10.65 -6.47
C ALA A 147 -0.93 10.44 -5.69
N HIS A 148 -1.08 11.13 -4.57
CA HIS A 148 -2.25 11.02 -3.70
C HIS A 148 -2.66 12.37 -3.11
N HIS A 149 -3.94 12.52 -2.80
CA HIS A 149 -4.50 13.67 -2.11
C HIS A 149 -5.13 13.27 -0.76
N GLN A 150 -5.01 12.01 -0.40
CA GLN A 150 -5.46 11.45 0.88
C GLN A 150 -4.28 10.92 1.66
N ARG A 151 -4.37 10.94 3.00
CA ARG A 151 -3.40 10.30 3.89
C ARG A 151 -4.09 9.67 5.09
N ILE A 152 -3.35 8.85 5.84
CA ILE A 152 -3.81 8.38 7.15
C ILE A 152 -4.04 9.60 8.06
N ASP A 153 -5.21 9.65 8.69
CA ASP A 153 -5.58 10.62 9.73
C ASP A 153 -5.34 10.01 11.11
N ARG A 154 -6.09 8.99 11.47
CA ARG A 154 -5.87 8.21 12.69
C ARG A 154 -5.35 6.82 12.32
N LEU A 155 -4.25 6.43 12.98
CA LEU A 155 -3.65 5.12 12.78
C LEU A 155 -4.52 4.01 13.38
N GLY A 156 -4.61 2.87 12.67
CA GLY A 156 -5.26 1.66 13.13
C GLY A 156 -4.51 0.98 14.28
N GLN A 157 -5.21 0.12 15.03
CA GLN A 157 -4.62 -0.63 16.13
C GLN A 157 -3.55 -1.60 15.63
N HIS A 158 -2.52 -1.85 16.44
CA HIS A 158 -1.40 -2.76 16.12
C HIS A 158 -0.59 -2.35 14.87
N LEU A 159 -0.79 -1.14 14.35
CA LEU A 159 0.00 -0.57 13.28
C LEU A 159 0.97 0.48 13.84
N ARG A 160 2.14 0.60 13.25
CA ARG A 160 3.08 1.68 13.52
C ARG A 160 3.51 2.37 12.23
N ILE A 161 3.69 3.68 12.28
CA ILE A 161 4.28 4.44 11.18
C ILE A 161 5.79 4.23 11.22
N ILE A 162 6.35 3.81 10.09
CA ILE A 162 7.78 3.51 9.96
C ILE A 162 8.51 4.43 8.99
N GLN A 163 7.78 5.27 8.26
CA GLN A 163 8.35 6.25 7.35
C GLN A 163 7.43 7.46 7.25
N VAL A 164 8.00 8.66 7.23
CA VAL A 164 7.25 9.92 7.13
C VAL A 164 7.91 10.89 6.16
N CYS A 165 7.11 11.76 5.56
CA CYS A 165 7.58 12.97 4.91
C CYS A 165 8.03 13.98 5.99
N PRO A 166 9.29 14.48 5.99
CA PRO A 166 9.74 15.40 7.01
C PRO A 166 9.15 16.81 6.90
N ASP A 167 8.58 17.15 5.74
CA ASP A 167 8.12 18.51 5.47
C ASP A 167 6.72 18.77 6.06
N ASP A 168 5.84 17.73 6.11
CA ASP A 168 4.46 17.86 6.59
C ASP A 168 4.02 16.73 7.54
N GLY A 169 4.90 15.78 7.83
CA GLY A 169 4.62 14.63 8.70
C GLY A 169 3.67 13.59 8.07
N CYS A 170 3.44 13.63 6.75
CA CYS A 170 2.60 12.64 6.07
C CYS A 170 3.17 11.24 6.28
N PRO A 171 2.35 10.25 6.74
CA PRO A 171 2.75 8.87 6.82
C PRO A 171 3.04 8.28 5.42
N GLU A 172 4.28 7.81 5.21
CA GLU A 172 4.75 7.26 3.94
C GLU A 172 4.88 5.73 3.95
N ALA A 173 4.99 5.13 5.14
CA ALA A 173 4.87 3.69 5.29
C ALA A 173 4.41 3.34 6.70
N LEU A 174 3.73 2.19 6.79
CA LEU A 174 3.34 1.55 8.03
C LEU A 174 3.66 0.06 8.01
N GLU A 175 3.77 -0.55 9.19
CA GLU A 175 3.79 -2.00 9.34
C GLU A 175 2.97 -2.43 10.56
N HIS A 176 2.54 -3.68 10.55
CA HIS A 176 1.90 -4.28 11.73
C HIS A 176 2.96 -4.79 12.71
N ASP A 177 2.70 -4.65 14.01
CA ASP A 177 3.66 -4.98 15.07
C ASP A 177 4.09 -6.46 15.03
N GLU A 178 3.18 -7.37 14.73
CA GLU A 178 3.41 -8.82 14.77
C GLU A 178 3.27 -9.49 13.38
N LEU A 179 2.23 -9.14 12.62
CA LEU A 179 1.91 -9.79 11.35
C LEU A 179 2.84 -9.32 10.21
N PRO A 180 3.06 -10.14 9.18
CA PRO A 180 3.87 -9.77 8.02
C PRO A 180 3.11 -8.83 7.07
N ILE A 181 2.63 -7.69 7.61
CA ILE A 181 1.85 -6.69 6.89
C ILE A 181 2.65 -5.41 6.79
N LEU A 182 2.75 -4.88 5.57
CA LEU A 182 3.45 -3.64 5.24
C LEU A 182 2.57 -2.79 4.33
N GLY A 183 2.50 -1.49 4.59
CA GLY A 183 1.87 -0.51 3.71
C GLY A 183 2.86 0.57 3.28
N LEU A 184 2.82 0.95 2.01
CA LEU A 184 3.59 2.04 1.42
C LEU A 184 2.63 3.05 0.80
N GLN A 185 2.77 4.34 1.11
CA GLN A 185 1.95 5.39 0.48
C GLN A 185 2.47 5.74 -0.90
N TRP A 186 3.77 5.61 -1.12
CA TRP A 186 4.46 5.81 -2.39
C TRP A 186 4.42 4.55 -3.29
N HIS A 187 4.85 4.68 -4.53
CA HIS A 187 4.71 3.69 -5.59
C HIS A 187 6.07 3.09 -6.00
N PRO A 188 6.54 2.01 -5.36
CA PRO A 188 7.81 1.37 -5.74
C PRO A 188 7.81 0.85 -7.18
N GLU A 189 6.64 0.45 -7.67
CA GLU A 189 6.44 -0.08 -9.02
C GLU A 189 6.56 0.98 -10.12
N ARG A 190 6.56 2.27 -9.76
CA ARG A 190 6.74 3.40 -10.67
C ARG A 190 8.11 4.06 -10.55
N LEU A 191 8.90 3.70 -9.56
CA LEU A 191 10.27 4.21 -9.44
C LEU A 191 11.16 3.61 -10.53
N PRO A 192 12.13 4.39 -11.06
CA PRO A 192 13.12 3.84 -11.98
C PRO A 192 13.98 2.79 -11.27
N ASP A 193 14.36 1.73 -12.01
CA ASP A 193 15.29 0.73 -11.49
C ASP A 193 16.65 1.38 -11.13
N PRO A 194 17.29 1.00 -10.02
CA PRO A 194 16.89 -0.06 -9.07
C PRO A 194 16.10 0.44 -7.85
N ALA A 195 15.62 1.68 -7.81
CA ALA A 195 15.14 2.34 -6.59
C ALA A 195 13.96 1.60 -5.89
N GLY A 196 13.05 0.99 -6.64
CA GLY A 196 11.93 0.22 -6.07
C GLY A 196 12.27 -1.26 -5.78
N LEU A 197 13.34 -1.80 -6.37
CA LEU A 197 13.65 -3.24 -6.32
C LEU A 197 13.89 -3.80 -4.91
N PRO A 198 14.42 -3.04 -3.92
CA PRO A 198 14.61 -3.56 -2.57
C PRO A 198 13.32 -4.10 -1.92
N LEU A 199 12.13 -3.59 -2.30
CA LEU A 199 10.85 -4.16 -1.85
C LEU A 199 10.68 -5.63 -2.27
N LEU A 200 11.15 -5.99 -3.46
CA LEU A 200 11.09 -7.38 -3.93
C LEU A 200 11.97 -8.31 -3.09
N SER A 201 13.14 -7.81 -2.64
CA SER A 201 14.03 -8.56 -1.75
C SER A 201 13.40 -8.76 -0.37
N LEU A 202 12.71 -7.75 0.17
CA LEU A 202 11.94 -7.88 1.40
C LEU A 202 10.82 -8.91 1.22
N LEU A 203 10.03 -8.81 0.16
CA LEU A 203 8.92 -9.73 -0.09
C LEU A 203 9.45 -11.18 -0.25
N ALA A 204 10.57 -11.37 -0.97
CA ALA A 204 11.19 -12.68 -1.13
C ALA A 204 11.70 -13.29 0.19
N SER A 205 11.91 -12.49 1.24
CA SER A 205 12.32 -13.00 2.55
C SER A 205 11.19 -13.64 3.36
N TYR A 206 9.95 -13.55 2.89
CA TYR A 206 8.79 -14.17 3.52
C TYR A 206 8.50 -15.59 3.04
N PHE A 207 9.17 -16.08 1.95
CA PHE A 207 8.95 -17.42 1.37
C PHE A 207 10.20 -18.10 0.82
#